data_2daf9d71b0716398ac3f6da079b77d22
#
_entry.id   2daf9d71b0716398ac3f6da079b77d22
#
_cell.length_a   1.000
_cell.length_b   1.000
_cell.length_c   1.000
_cell.angle_alpha   90.00
_cell.angle_beta   90.00
_cell.angle_gamma   90.00
#
_symmetry.space_group_name_H-M   'P 1'
#
loop_
_entity.id
_entity.type
_entity.pdbx_description
1 polymer ?
#
loop_
_entity_poly.entity_id
_entity_poly.type
_entity_poly.pdbx_seq_one_letter_code
_entity_poly.pdbx_strand_id
1 'polypeptide(L)'
;MTPYIYSFLLAIVSSMLVDNVVLSRFYGICSFIGVSNKIKSAFSMGVAVMFVTVFAALICWPIYNYILAPLNIPFMYTLTYILVIASLVQVVGLFIKKYSAPLYKSFGIYLPLITTNCAVLGVVQSNTDTALGFGLSMANAIGTSLGFILAIVVFACIRERLEQYNGNKPFKGVPLALVVAALMAMAFMGLGGIGA
;
A
#
# COMPACT_ATOMS: atom_id res chain seq x y z
N MET A 1 30.27 2.25 5.41
CA MET A 1 29.08 3.11 5.17
C MET A 1 28.46 2.88 3.78
N THR A 2 29.24 2.73 2.74
CA THR A 2 28.79 2.45 1.36
C THR A 2 27.92 1.17 1.18
N PRO A 3 28.21 0.00 1.80
CA PRO A 3 27.40 -1.20 1.56
C PRO A 3 25.98 -1.11 2.15
N TYR A 4 25.79 -0.41 3.26
CA TYR A 4 24.46 -0.22 3.86
C TYR A 4 23.55 0.67 3.00
N ILE A 5 24.08 1.75 2.43
CA ILE A 5 23.34 2.65 1.55
C ILE A 5 22.93 1.91 0.27
N TYR A 6 23.81 1.10 -0.27
CA TYR A 6 23.54 0.29 -1.45
C TYR A 6 22.43 -0.76 -1.18
N SER A 7 22.53 -1.49 -0.08
CA SER A 7 21.49 -2.45 0.33
C SER A 7 20.14 -1.77 0.59
N PHE A 8 20.15 -0.59 1.16
CA PHE A 8 18.94 0.20 1.43
C PHE A 8 18.25 0.66 0.13
N LEU A 9 19.02 1.20 -0.81
CA LEU A 9 18.52 1.61 -2.13
C LEU A 9 18.02 0.43 -2.96
N LEU A 10 18.77 -0.68 -2.93
CA LEU A 10 18.38 -1.92 -3.61
C LEU A 10 17.05 -2.46 -3.05
N ALA A 11 16.89 -2.45 -1.73
CA ALA A 11 15.65 -2.87 -1.08
C ALA A 11 14.45 -2.01 -1.52
N ILE A 12 14.63 -0.68 -1.61
CA ILE A 12 13.57 0.23 -2.08
C ILE A 12 13.18 -0.07 -3.53
N VAL A 13 14.17 -0.18 -4.42
CA VAL A 13 13.91 -0.42 -5.85
C VAL A 13 13.29 -1.80 -6.08
N SER A 14 13.79 -2.83 -5.39
CA SER A 14 13.24 -4.19 -5.46
C SER A 14 11.80 -4.23 -4.98
N SER A 15 11.48 -3.63 -3.83
CA SER A 15 10.12 -3.58 -3.28
C SER A 15 9.17 -2.72 -4.13
N MET A 16 9.70 -1.75 -4.87
CA MET A 16 8.90 -0.89 -5.74
C MET A 16 8.51 -1.56 -7.05
N LEU A 17 9.44 -2.26 -7.70
CA LEU A 17 9.28 -2.77 -9.06
C LEU A 17 9.06 -4.28 -9.10
N VAL A 18 9.87 -5.07 -8.38
CA VAL A 18 9.86 -6.54 -8.46
C VAL A 18 8.80 -7.12 -7.53
N ASP A 19 8.83 -6.74 -6.25
CA ASP A 19 7.91 -7.20 -5.21
C ASP A 19 6.77 -6.19 -4.97
N ASN A 20 6.15 -5.71 -6.06
CA ASN A 20 5.04 -4.77 -5.93
C ASN A 20 3.85 -5.46 -5.25
N VAL A 21 3.57 -5.05 -4.02
CA VAL A 21 2.56 -5.65 -3.14
C VAL A 21 1.17 -5.71 -3.78
N VAL A 22 0.82 -4.74 -4.63
CA VAL A 22 -0.49 -4.71 -5.30
C VAL A 22 -0.56 -5.73 -6.44
N LEU A 23 0.47 -5.79 -7.28
CA LEU A 23 0.45 -6.56 -8.53
C LEU A 23 0.99 -7.99 -8.35
N SER A 24 1.91 -8.19 -7.38
CA SER A 24 2.49 -9.50 -7.07
C SER A 24 1.70 -10.25 -6.02
N ARG A 25 1.29 -9.57 -4.94
CA ARG A 25 0.57 -10.19 -3.80
C ARG A 25 -0.92 -9.86 -3.74
N PHE A 26 -1.40 -9.03 -4.65
CA PHE A 26 -2.80 -8.60 -4.74
C PHE A 26 -3.34 -7.90 -3.48
N TYR A 27 -2.46 -7.32 -2.64
CA TYR A 27 -2.87 -6.57 -1.47
C TYR A 27 -3.31 -5.14 -1.87
N GLY A 28 -4.42 -4.67 -1.30
CA GLY A 28 -4.93 -3.34 -1.55
C GLY A 28 -5.80 -3.18 -2.80
N ILE A 29 -6.30 -4.28 -3.39
CA ILE A 29 -7.17 -4.25 -4.58
C ILE A 29 -8.45 -3.45 -4.31
N CYS A 30 -9.00 -3.50 -3.10
CA CYS A 30 -10.21 -2.75 -2.73
C CYS A 30 -10.04 -1.24 -2.91
N SER A 31 -8.90 -0.68 -2.46
CA SER A 31 -8.58 0.73 -2.65
C SER A 31 -8.14 1.01 -4.10
N PHE A 32 -7.46 0.06 -4.72
CA PHE A 32 -6.97 0.14 -6.09
C PHE A 32 -8.12 0.29 -7.11
N ILE A 33 -9.16 -0.54 -7.02
CA ILE A 33 -10.33 -0.46 -7.91
C ILE A 33 -11.28 0.67 -7.50
N GLY A 34 -11.46 0.89 -6.19
CA GLY A 34 -12.45 1.84 -5.68
C GLY A 34 -12.11 3.31 -5.92
N VAL A 35 -10.82 3.67 -5.94
CA VAL A 35 -10.37 5.07 -5.97
C VAL A 35 -9.73 5.48 -7.30
N SER A 36 -9.51 4.54 -8.21
CA SER A 36 -8.78 4.76 -9.46
C SER A 36 -9.59 5.43 -10.58
N ASN A 37 -10.80 5.93 -10.31
CA ASN A 37 -11.65 6.59 -11.32
C ASN A 37 -11.09 7.93 -11.83
N LYS A 38 -10.28 8.62 -11.00
CA LYS A 38 -9.64 9.90 -11.35
C LYS A 38 -8.20 9.90 -10.87
N ILE A 39 -7.27 10.34 -11.71
CA ILE A 39 -5.84 10.39 -11.40
C ILE A 39 -5.55 11.19 -10.13
N LYS A 40 -6.22 12.34 -9.94
CA LYS A 40 -6.05 13.17 -8.73
C LYS A 40 -6.44 12.42 -7.45
N SER A 41 -7.53 11.67 -7.50
CA SER A 41 -8.01 10.86 -6.37
C SER A 41 -7.08 9.69 -6.08
N ALA A 42 -6.61 9.00 -7.12
CA ALA A 42 -5.66 7.90 -7.03
C ALA A 42 -4.32 8.35 -6.41
N PHE A 43 -3.78 9.48 -6.86
CA PHE A 43 -2.54 10.03 -6.32
C PHE A 43 -2.68 10.43 -4.85
N SER A 44 -3.77 11.14 -4.50
CA SER A 44 -4.04 11.54 -3.11
C SER A 44 -4.16 10.32 -2.18
N MET A 45 -4.85 9.28 -2.64
CA MET A 45 -4.98 8.02 -1.90
C MET A 45 -3.63 7.33 -1.72
N GLY A 46 -2.81 7.29 -2.78
CA GLY A 46 -1.48 6.71 -2.73
C GLY A 46 -0.57 7.38 -1.69
N VAL A 47 -0.58 8.72 -1.66
CA VAL A 47 0.18 9.50 -0.66
C VAL A 47 -0.33 9.24 0.77
N ALA A 48 -1.65 9.15 0.97
CA ALA A 48 -2.22 8.84 2.27
C ALA A 48 -1.82 7.43 2.74
N VAL A 49 -1.88 6.44 1.86
CA VAL A 49 -1.44 5.07 2.15
C VAL A 49 0.05 5.03 2.48
N MET A 50 0.90 5.75 1.73
CA MET A 50 2.33 5.86 2.02
C MET A 50 2.57 6.39 3.43
N PHE A 51 1.91 7.48 3.80
CA PHE A 51 2.04 8.07 5.13
C PHE A 51 1.67 7.06 6.23
N VAL A 52 0.49 6.44 6.09
CA VAL A 52 0.01 5.45 7.08
C VAL A 52 0.92 4.24 7.15
N THR A 53 1.42 3.73 6.01
CA THR A 53 2.30 2.55 5.98
C THR A 53 3.63 2.80 6.69
N VAL A 54 4.25 3.95 6.47
CA VAL A 54 5.53 4.32 7.11
C VAL A 54 5.33 4.47 8.61
N PHE A 55 4.28 5.16 9.06
CA PHE A 55 3.98 5.31 10.48
C PHE A 55 3.58 3.99 11.14
N ALA A 56 2.81 3.15 10.45
CA ALA A 56 2.46 1.82 10.94
C ALA A 56 3.72 0.95 11.14
N ALA A 57 4.63 0.93 10.17
CA ALA A 57 5.88 0.19 10.27
C ALA A 57 6.76 0.70 11.42
N LEU A 58 6.82 2.03 11.61
CA LEU A 58 7.59 2.65 12.69
C LEU A 58 7.06 2.28 14.08
N ILE A 59 5.75 2.15 14.24
CA ILE A 59 5.12 1.82 15.53
C ILE A 59 5.08 0.30 15.74
N CYS A 60 4.75 -0.47 14.73
CA CYS A 60 4.57 -1.92 14.86
C CYS A 60 5.90 -2.66 15.06
N TRP A 61 7.00 -2.18 14.47
CA TRP A 61 8.31 -2.81 14.63
C TRP A 61 8.77 -2.87 16.11
N PRO A 62 8.79 -1.77 16.88
CA PRO A 62 9.13 -1.85 18.30
C PRO A 62 8.12 -2.64 19.13
N ILE A 63 6.83 -2.57 18.82
CA ILE A 63 5.80 -3.35 19.53
C ILE A 63 6.09 -4.85 19.37
N TYR A 64 6.44 -5.30 18.17
CA TYR A 64 6.80 -6.70 17.95
C TYR A 64 8.04 -7.10 18.76
N ASN A 65 9.14 -6.37 18.64
CA ASN A 65 10.42 -6.73 19.23
C ASN A 65 10.44 -6.62 20.76
N TYR A 66 9.75 -5.63 21.34
CA TYR A 66 9.80 -5.38 22.78
C TYR A 66 8.64 -6.01 23.55
N ILE A 67 7.50 -6.27 22.93
CA ILE A 67 6.30 -6.75 23.61
C ILE A 67 5.97 -8.18 23.17
N LEU A 68 5.81 -8.44 21.87
CA LEU A 68 5.34 -9.74 21.39
C LEU A 68 6.42 -10.83 21.40
N ALA A 69 7.64 -10.49 21.03
CA ALA A 69 8.74 -11.45 20.98
C ALA A 69 9.07 -12.03 22.37
N PRO A 70 9.21 -11.25 23.46
CA PRO A 70 9.49 -11.80 24.80
C PRO A 70 8.32 -12.56 25.42
N LEU A 71 7.06 -12.27 25.00
CA LEU A 71 5.88 -12.99 25.52
C LEU A 71 5.67 -14.37 24.86
N ASN A 72 6.41 -14.72 23.80
CA ASN A 72 6.26 -15.97 23.05
C ASN A 72 4.84 -16.20 22.50
N ILE A 73 4.13 -15.14 22.09
CA ILE A 73 2.77 -15.20 21.55
C ILE A 73 2.78 -14.68 20.09
N PRO A 74 3.49 -15.35 19.16
CA PRO A 74 3.59 -14.88 17.76
C PRO A 74 2.24 -14.87 17.05
N PHE A 75 1.29 -15.70 17.48
CA PHE A 75 -0.05 -15.78 16.89
C PHE A 75 -0.88 -14.49 17.00
N MET A 76 -0.59 -13.66 18.02
CA MET A 76 -1.36 -12.44 18.29
C MET A 76 -0.87 -11.19 17.52
N TYR A 77 0.22 -11.29 16.74
CA TYR A 77 0.77 -10.09 16.06
C TYR A 77 -0.20 -9.48 15.08
N THR A 78 -0.96 -10.28 14.32
CA THR A 78 -1.92 -9.77 13.32
C THR A 78 -3.04 -8.95 13.96
N LEU A 79 -3.61 -9.42 15.07
CA LEU A 79 -4.64 -8.70 15.80
C LEU A 79 -4.11 -7.38 16.39
N THR A 80 -2.91 -7.42 16.96
CA THR A 80 -2.24 -6.23 17.50
C THR A 80 -2.00 -5.19 16.40
N TYR A 81 -1.53 -5.61 15.22
CA TYR A 81 -1.28 -4.71 14.10
C TYR A 81 -2.55 -4.05 13.57
N ILE A 82 -3.64 -4.82 13.43
CA ILE A 82 -4.93 -4.26 13.01
C ILE A 82 -5.41 -3.19 14.00
N LEU A 83 -5.29 -3.46 15.30
CA LEU A 83 -5.69 -2.51 16.35
C LEU A 83 -4.84 -1.24 16.33
N VAL A 84 -3.52 -1.38 16.20
CA VAL A 84 -2.58 -0.25 16.13
C VAL A 84 -2.84 0.59 14.88
N ILE A 85 -2.99 -0.04 13.70
CA ILE A 85 -3.26 0.66 12.44
C ILE A 85 -4.61 1.39 12.51
N ALA A 86 -5.66 0.74 13.03
CA ALA A 86 -6.96 1.36 13.20
C ALA A 86 -6.90 2.60 14.11
N SER A 87 -6.23 2.48 15.27
CA SER A 87 -6.04 3.61 16.20
C SER A 87 -5.26 4.76 15.55
N LEU A 88 -4.18 4.44 14.84
CA LEU A 88 -3.35 5.42 14.15
C LEU A 88 -4.15 6.20 13.10
N VAL A 89 -4.91 5.49 12.25
CA VAL A 89 -5.71 6.13 11.20
C VAL A 89 -6.83 6.98 11.79
N GLN A 90 -7.44 6.57 12.91
CA GLN A 90 -8.43 7.39 13.61
C GLN A 90 -7.82 8.69 14.16
N VAL A 91 -6.66 8.62 14.78
CA VAL A 91 -5.93 9.80 15.27
C VAL A 91 -5.60 10.75 14.12
N VAL A 92 -5.05 10.21 13.02
CA VAL A 92 -4.75 11.01 11.80
C VAL A 92 -6.02 11.62 11.21
N GLY A 93 -7.13 10.89 11.17
CA GLY A 93 -8.42 11.37 10.69
C GLY A 93 -8.97 12.53 11.53
N LEU A 94 -8.87 12.45 12.86
CA LEU A 94 -9.25 13.53 13.77
C LEU A 94 -8.36 14.76 13.59
N PHE A 95 -7.07 14.56 13.36
CA PHE A 95 -6.11 15.63 13.11
C PHE A 95 -6.43 16.38 11.80
N ILE A 96 -6.68 15.64 10.71
CA ILE A 96 -7.06 16.22 9.41
C ILE A 96 -8.39 16.98 9.51
N LYS A 97 -9.37 16.42 10.25
CA LYS A 97 -10.65 17.08 10.49
C LYS A 97 -10.51 18.43 11.18
N LYS A 98 -9.56 18.56 12.12
CA LYS A 98 -9.31 19.78 12.86
C LYS A 98 -8.60 20.86 12.03
N TYR A 99 -7.64 20.45 11.18
CA TYR A 99 -6.78 21.41 10.44
C TYR A 99 -7.28 21.77 9.05
N SER A 100 -8.04 20.89 8.38
CA SER A 100 -8.47 21.08 6.98
C SER A 100 -9.82 20.46 6.70
N ALA A 101 -10.90 21.18 6.99
CA ALA A 101 -12.27 20.75 6.69
C ALA A 101 -12.53 20.40 5.21
N PRO A 102 -11.99 21.12 4.19
CA PRO A 102 -12.16 20.73 2.80
C PRO A 102 -11.42 19.45 2.44
N LEU A 103 -10.23 19.23 3.02
CA LEU A 103 -9.46 18.00 2.83
C LEU A 103 -10.17 16.79 3.46
N TYR A 104 -10.76 16.99 4.64
CA TYR A 104 -11.54 15.95 5.32
C TYR A 104 -12.78 15.53 4.50
N LYS A 105 -13.46 16.45 3.81
CA LYS A 105 -14.57 16.11 2.92
C LYS A 105 -14.16 15.24 1.74
N SER A 106 -12.96 15.46 1.20
CA SER A 106 -12.41 14.63 0.12
C SER A 106 -11.91 13.27 0.63
N PHE A 107 -11.27 13.22 1.79
CA PHE A 107 -10.71 11.99 2.37
C PHE A 107 -11.69 11.23 3.26
N GLY A 108 -12.75 11.86 3.78
CA GLY A 108 -13.67 11.26 4.74
C GLY A 108 -14.37 10.00 4.24
N ILE A 109 -14.64 9.91 2.94
CA ILE A 109 -15.20 8.71 2.30
C ILE A 109 -14.13 7.61 2.17
N TYR A 110 -12.86 7.97 2.06
CA TYR A 110 -11.74 7.04 1.86
C TYR A 110 -11.07 6.62 3.19
N LEU A 111 -11.36 7.30 4.30
CA LEU A 111 -10.78 6.97 5.61
C LEU A 111 -11.02 5.51 6.03
N PRO A 112 -12.25 4.97 5.93
CA PRO A 112 -12.48 3.55 6.21
C PRO A 112 -11.68 2.64 5.29
N LEU A 113 -11.51 3.02 4.03
CA LEU A 113 -10.77 2.26 3.02
C LEU A 113 -9.25 2.24 3.30
N ILE A 114 -8.73 3.28 3.94
CA ILE A 114 -7.33 3.35 4.38
C ILE A 114 -7.12 2.51 5.64
N THR A 115 -8.06 2.57 6.59
CA THR A 115 -8.00 1.84 7.87
C THR A 115 -7.97 0.32 7.65
N THR A 116 -8.79 -0.17 6.73
CA THR A 116 -8.89 -1.60 6.40
C THR A 116 -8.03 -1.99 5.20
N ASN A 117 -7.06 -1.18 4.83
CA ASN A 117 -6.21 -1.45 3.67
C ASN A 117 -5.26 -2.61 3.94
N CYS A 118 -5.51 -3.73 3.27
CA CYS A 118 -4.70 -4.93 3.40
C CYS A 118 -3.25 -4.76 2.91
N ALA A 119 -2.95 -3.74 2.10
CA ALA A 119 -1.57 -3.43 1.71
C ALA A 119 -0.75 -2.94 2.92
N VAL A 120 -1.31 -2.05 3.75
CA VAL A 120 -0.64 -1.55 4.96
C VAL A 120 -0.34 -2.70 5.92
N LEU A 121 -1.36 -3.53 6.20
CA LEU A 121 -1.21 -4.69 7.06
C LEU A 121 -0.20 -5.70 6.50
N GLY A 122 -0.28 -5.98 5.20
CA GLY A 122 0.60 -6.93 4.52
C GLY A 122 2.06 -6.54 4.55
N VAL A 123 2.38 -5.24 4.43
CA VAL A 123 3.76 -4.74 4.54
C VAL A 123 4.30 -4.92 5.94
N VAL A 124 3.53 -4.54 6.97
CA VAL A 124 3.96 -4.68 8.37
C VAL A 124 4.16 -6.14 8.74
N GLN A 125 3.25 -7.01 8.30
CA GLN A 125 3.33 -8.46 8.50
C GLN A 125 4.54 -9.06 7.79
N SER A 126 4.77 -8.73 6.53
CA SER A 126 5.93 -9.19 5.76
C SER A 126 7.26 -8.78 6.40
N ASN A 127 7.35 -7.57 6.95
CA ASN A 127 8.53 -7.11 7.67
C ASN A 127 8.79 -7.93 8.93
N THR A 128 7.75 -8.40 9.61
CA THR A 128 7.84 -9.24 10.79
C THR A 128 8.23 -10.67 10.44
N ASP A 129 7.60 -11.25 9.42
CA ASP A 129 7.85 -12.64 8.98
C ASP A 129 9.28 -12.83 8.45
N THR A 130 9.84 -11.79 7.82
CA THR A 130 11.22 -11.79 7.32
C THR A 130 12.25 -11.34 8.36
N ALA A 131 11.81 -11.05 9.60
CA ALA A 131 12.65 -10.60 10.71
C ALA A 131 13.62 -9.46 10.33
N LEU A 132 13.15 -8.49 9.54
CA LEU A 132 13.98 -7.38 9.05
C LEU A 132 14.41 -6.47 10.20
N GLY A 133 15.67 -6.05 10.17
CA GLY A 133 16.16 -5.00 11.05
C GLY A 133 15.40 -3.69 10.81
N PHE A 134 15.38 -2.80 11.81
CA PHE A 134 14.62 -1.54 11.75
C PHE A 134 14.85 -0.73 10.46
N GLY A 135 16.11 -0.56 10.04
CA GLY A 135 16.44 0.19 8.83
C GLY A 135 15.89 -0.43 7.55
N LEU A 136 16.00 -1.76 7.39
CA LEU A 136 15.48 -2.48 6.24
C LEU A 136 13.94 -2.53 6.25
N SER A 137 13.32 -2.63 7.42
CA SER A 137 11.87 -2.56 7.58
C SER A 137 11.32 -1.21 7.09
N MET A 138 12.00 -0.11 7.42
CA MET A 138 11.64 1.22 6.94
C MET A 138 11.86 1.36 5.42
N ALA A 139 12.99 0.85 4.90
CA ALA A 139 13.26 0.84 3.47
C ALA A 139 12.18 0.09 2.69
N ASN A 140 11.80 -1.10 3.18
CA ASN A 140 10.74 -1.90 2.58
C ASN A 140 9.38 -1.19 2.63
N ALA A 141 9.03 -0.55 3.75
CA ALA A 141 7.77 0.20 3.87
C ALA A 141 7.70 1.39 2.90
N ILE A 142 8.79 2.12 2.72
CA ILE A 142 8.89 3.24 1.77
C ILE A 142 8.85 2.71 0.33
N GLY A 143 9.65 1.70 0.00
CA GLY A 143 9.71 1.11 -1.33
C GLY A 143 8.36 0.55 -1.78
N THR A 144 7.70 -0.21 -0.92
CA THR A 144 6.39 -0.80 -1.20
C THR A 144 5.30 0.26 -1.36
N SER A 145 5.31 1.32 -0.54
CA SER A 145 4.34 2.41 -0.69
C SER A 145 4.56 3.25 -1.95
N LEU A 146 5.80 3.45 -2.38
CA LEU A 146 6.10 4.06 -3.68
C LEU A 146 5.63 3.16 -4.83
N GLY A 147 5.82 1.85 -4.72
CA GLY A 147 5.28 0.86 -5.67
C GLY A 147 3.76 0.90 -5.74
N PHE A 148 3.08 1.07 -4.61
CA PHE A 148 1.63 1.24 -4.56
C PHE A 148 1.19 2.51 -5.31
N ILE A 149 1.85 3.65 -5.06
CA ILE A 149 1.54 4.92 -5.75
C ILE A 149 1.72 4.76 -7.27
N LEU A 150 2.84 4.19 -7.70
CA LEU A 150 3.12 3.96 -9.11
C LEU A 150 2.04 3.09 -9.76
N ALA A 151 1.71 1.96 -9.14
CA ALA A 151 0.70 1.04 -9.67
C ALA A 151 -0.68 1.70 -9.78
N ILE A 152 -1.15 2.40 -8.73
CA ILE A 152 -2.48 3.01 -8.73
C ILE A 152 -2.59 4.18 -9.72
N VAL A 153 -1.52 4.96 -9.91
CA VAL A 153 -1.49 6.07 -10.87
C VAL A 153 -1.50 5.53 -12.30
N VAL A 154 -0.66 4.54 -12.62
CA VAL A 154 -0.65 3.90 -13.95
C VAL A 154 -2.02 3.30 -14.27
N PHE A 155 -2.62 2.60 -13.31
CA PHE A 155 -3.95 2.02 -13.48
C PHE A 155 -5.02 3.08 -13.69
N ALA A 156 -4.99 4.19 -12.94
CA ALA A 156 -5.92 5.30 -13.12
C ALA A 156 -5.77 5.96 -14.49
N CYS A 157 -4.55 6.13 -15.00
CA CYS A 157 -4.30 6.65 -16.34
C CYS A 157 -4.89 5.73 -17.44
N ILE A 158 -4.71 4.42 -17.30
CA ILE A 158 -5.27 3.45 -18.26
C ILE A 158 -6.80 3.49 -18.19
N ARG A 159 -7.37 3.51 -17.00
CA ARG A 159 -8.81 3.52 -16.79
C ARG A 159 -9.47 4.79 -17.33
N GLU A 160 -8.89 5.96 -17.12
CA GLU A 160 -9.38 7.24 -17.66
C GLU A 160 -9.37 7.25 -19.19
N ARG A 161 -8.36 6.63 -19.81
CA ARG A 161 -8.31 6.45 -21.27
C ARG A 161 -9.38 5.48 -21.77
N LEU A 162 -9.62 4.40 -21.06
CA LEU A 162 -10.61 3.40 -21.44
C LEU A 162 -12.06 3.87 -21.24
N GLU A 163 -12.34 4.76 -20.30
CA GLU A 163 -13.66 5.37 -20.13
C GLU A 163 -14.07 6.24 -21.32
N GLN A 164 -13.11 6.84 -22.03
CA GLN A 164 -13.35 7.62 -23.26
C GLN A 164 -13.69 6.73 -24.46
N TYR A 165 -13.41 5.43 -24.38
CA TYR A 165 -13.72 4.50 -25.47
C TYR A 165 -15.17 4.04 -25.42
N ASN A 166 -15.92 4.28 -26.51
CA ASN A 166 -17.32 3.88 -26.67
C ASN A 166 -17.47 2.37 -26.97
N GLY A 167 -16.97 1.51 -26.09
CA GLY A 167 -17.16 0.07 -26.17
C GLY A 167 -18.53 -0.43 -25.73
N ASN A 168 -18.78 -1.73 -25.93
CA ASN A 168 -20.02 -2.39 -25.56
C ASN A 168 -20.41 -2.16 -24.09
N LYS A 169 -21.65 -1.77 -23.84
CA LYS A 169 -22.19 -1.44 -22.50
C LYS A 169 -21.90 -2.44 -21.38
N PRO A 170 -21.92 -3.79 -21.58
CA PRO A 170 -21.70 -4.75 -20.51
C PRO A 170 -20.27 -4.77 -19.95
N PHE A 171 -19.26 -4.26 -20.69
CA PHE A 171 -17.87 -4.23 -20.24
C PHE A 171 -17.46 -2.88 -19.64
N LYS A 172 -18.38 -1.92 -19.45
CA LYS A 172 -18.05 -0.64 -18.81
C LYS A 172 -18.03 -0.78 -17.28
N GLY A 173 -17.05 -0.15 -16.64
CA GLY A 173 -16.95 -0.04 -15.17
C GLY A 173 -16.04 -1.08 -14.53
N VAL A 174 -16.53 -1.76 -13.49
CA VAL A 174 -15.75 -2.70 -12.67
C VAL A 174 -15.21 -3.90 -13.45
N PRO A 175 -15.96 -4.55 -14.36
CA PRO A 175 -15.43 -5.68 -15.14
C PRO A 175 -14.21 -5.31 -15.98
N LEU A 176 -14.25 -4.15 -16.62
CA LEU A 176 -13.12 -3.65 -17.41
C LEU A 176 -11.90 -3.37 -16.52
N ALA A 177 -12.13 -2.78 -15.34
CA ALA A 177 -11.08 -2.51 -14.37
C ALA A 177 -10.37 -3.80 -13.91
N LEU A 178 -11.12 -4.88 -13.68
CA LEU A 178 -10.55 -6.18 -13.30
C LEU A 178 -9.69 -6.79 -14.41
N VAL A 179 -10.14 -6.72 -15.66
CA VAL A 179 -9.36 -7.20 -16.80
C VAL A 179 -8.05 -6.43 -16.95
N VAL A 180 -8.10 -5.10 -16.84
CA VAL A 180 -6.91 -4.25 -16.90
C VAL A 180 -5.95 -4.55 -15.73
N ALA A 181 -6.47 -4.75 -14.52
CA ALA A 181 -5.66 -5.12 -13.36
C ALA A 181 -4.96 -6.47 -13.57
N ALA A 182 -5.67 -7.45 -14.13
CA ALA A 182 -5.09 -8.76 -14.46
C ALA A 182 -3.98 -8.66 -15.51
N LEU A 183 -4.18 -7.89 -16.57
CA LEU A 183 -3.16 -7.66 -17.61
C LEU A 183 -1.93 -6.92 -17.06
N MET A 184 -2.14 -5.92 -16.20
CA MET A 184 -1.04 -5.25 -15.49
C MET A 184 -0.26 -6.21 -14.59
N ALA A 185 -0.96 -7.06 -13.83
CA ALA A 185 -0.31 -8.03 -12.96
C ALA A 185 0.57 -9.01 -13.76
N MET A 186 0.07 -9.51 -14.89
CA MET A 186 0.87 -10.37 -15.79
C MET A 186 2.09 -9.67 -16.36
N ALA A 187 1.97 -8.39 -16.74
CA ALA A 187 3.10 -7.60 -17.24
C ALA A 187 4.18 -7.39 -16.16
N PHE A 188 3.78 -7.12 -14.92
CA PHE A 188 4.72 -6.94 -13.81
C PHE A 188 5.35 -8.25 -13.32
N MET A 189 4.63 -9.39 -13.41
CA MET A 189 5.21 -10.70 -13.13
C MET A 189 6.34 -11.06 -14.11
N GLY A 190 6.25 -10.60 -15.37
CA GLY A 190 7.33 -10.73 -16.34
C GLY A 190 8.62 -9.98 -15.92
N LEU A 191 8.48 -8.83 -15.28
CA LEU A 191 9.62 -8.08 -14.72
C LEU A 191 10.27 -8.81 -13.52
N GLY A 192 9.47 -9.47 -12.69
CA GLY A 192 9.95 -10.29 -11.57
C GLY A 192 10.81 -11.48 -12.02
N GLY A 193 10.51 -12.07 -13.17
CA GLY A 193 11.28 -13.19 -13.74
C GLY A 193 12.66 -12.80 -14.32
N ILE A 194 12.92 -11.50 -14.56
CA ILE A 194 14.21 -11.01 -15.06
C ILE A 194 15.19 -10.71 -13.91
N GLY A 195 14.70 -10.57 -12.69
CA GLY A 195 15.48 -10.22 -11.49
C GLY A 195 15.77 -11.39 -10.54
N ALA A 196 15.40 -12.62 -10.91
CA ALA A 196 15.67 -13.83 -10.12
C ALA A 196 16.96 -14.53 -10.55
#